data_bb6e1f0fdda391e940db001a238d13b6
#
_entry.id   bb6e1f0fdda391e940db001a238d13b6
#
_cell.length_a   1.000
_cell.length_b   1.000
_cell.length_c   1.000
_cell.angle_alpha   90.00
_cell.angle_beta   90.00
_cell.angle_gamma   90.00
#
_symmetry.space_group_name_H-M   'P 1'
#
loop_
_entity.id
_entity.type
_entity.pdbx_description
1 polymer ?
#
loop_
_entity_poly.entity_id
_entity_poly.type
_entity_poly.pdbx_seq_one_letter_code
_entity_poly.pdbx_strand_id
1 'polypeptide(L)'
;MQQTMKEKVSWYTMKMRIYPSAEQAKQFDRFFLALQLAYNMTFHEVFLKNPNVCQEKEGVFWPDYEKMGNSAWRKKLIENKPIIAEVPAVAIENANGLFRKDAKKAWETGMHNLPVNKVDRKDFRFYNVRKPRRSFVFQLEQNKLTPSDDNPKVAWIKVPKVSGQIKARGFNRKIWFGPNGTYTYKEAVEMGKLAKKMTARISKDTCGDYYISITFYEGNKKEYDIYRETRKCAECMSVGLDVGVKDIAILSNGKKYENKHFKEKKKQSLIKMNRQLSRRWGPANSAFRDYNKEIREENKSNDDAEDKKNKELAKPSKGYLKIQKNHAKLERRIARQRETTYHQMTAEIVKQANFIGVETLYVKNMMKNHRLAYALGDAAMSD
;
A
#
# COMPACT_ATOMS: atom_id res chain seq x y z
N MET A 1 16.72 -36.41 -2.51
CA MET A 1 15.71 -35.43 -2.06
C MET A 1 15.42 -34.50 -3.22
N GLN A 2 14.37 -34.78 -3.98
CA GLN A 2 13.91 -33.88 -5.05
C GLN A 2 13.11 -32.76 -4.40
N GLN A 3 13.71 -31.57 -4.33
CA GLN A 3 12.94 -30.35 -4.07
C GLN A 3 12.00 -30.14 -5.27
N THR A 4 10.72 -30.37 -5.07
CA THR A 4 9.66 -29.93 -5.97
C THR A 4 9.76 -28.41 -6.12
N MET A 5 10.32 -27.93 -7.20
CA MET A 5 10.30 -26.52 -7.58
C MET A 5 8.82 -26.08 -7.65
N LYS A 6 8.37 -25.34 -6.66
CA LYS A 6 7.06 -24.68 -6.73
C LYS A 6 7.03 -23.86 -8.00
N GLU A 7 6.16 -24.21 -8.92
CA GLU A 7 5.93 -23.45 -10.15
C GLU A 7 5.70 -21.98 -9.79
N LYS A 8 6.62 -21.13 -10.23
CA LYS A 8 6.44 -19.67 -10.08
C LYS A 8 5.35 -19.23 -11.02
N VAL A 9 4.27 -18.81 -10.46
CA VAL A 9 3.13 -18.30 -11.17
C VAL A 9 3.28 -16.80 -11.40
N SER A 10 2.98 -16.35 -12.60
CA SER A 10 2.95 -14.93 -12.91
C SER A 10 1.67 -14.28 -12.39
N TRP A 11 1.84 -13.16 -11.67
CA TRP A 11 0.74 -12.39 -11.14
C TRP A 11 0.62 -11.06 -11.89
N TYR A 12 -0.59 -10.71 -12.26
CA TYR A 12 -0.89 -9.41 -12.85
C TYR A 12 -1.84 -8.63 -11.94
N THR A 13 -1.59 -7.34 -11.75
CA THR A 13 -2.46 -6.49 -10.93
C THR A 13 -3.01 -5.32 -11.75
N MET A 14 -4.33 -5.25 -11.84
CA MET A 14 -5.04 -4.12 -12.43
C MET A 14 -5.51 -3.16 -11.32
N LYS A 15 -5.11 -1.89 -11.41
CA LYS A 15 -5.54 -0.84 -10.48
C LYS A 15 -6.55 0.08 -11.15
N MET A 16 -7.71 0.25 -10.53
CA MET A 16 -8.79 1.10 -11.01
C MET A 16 -9.23 2.10 -9.94
N ARG A 17 -9.65 3.29 -10.36
CA ARG A 17 -10.30 4.23 -9.46
C ARG A 17 -11.76 3.84 -9.26
N ILE A 18 -12.22 3.85 -8.00
CA ILE A 18 -13.62 3.57 -7.64
C ILE A 18 -14.28 4.79 -7.04
N TYR A 19 -15.60 4.84 -7.18
CA TYR A 19 -16.44 5.98 -6.78
C TYR A 19 -17.52 5.50 -5.81
N PRO A 20 -17.17 5.25 -4.53
CA PRO A 20 -18.15 4.88 -3.52
C PRO A 20 -19.10 6.04 -3.23
N SER A 21 -20.35 5.73 -2.86
CA SER A 21 -21.28 6.71 -2.28
C SER A 21 -20.75 7.22 -0.93
N ALA A 22 -21.37 8.27 -0.40
CA ALA A 22 -20.99 8.80 0.92
C ALA A 22 -21.12 7.76 2.04
N GLU A 23 -22.16 6.90 1.97
CA GLU A 23 -22.39 5.82 2.94
C GLU A 23 -21.36 4.70 2.79
N GLN A 24 -21.09 4.26 1.56
CA GLN A 24 -20.06 3.27 1.26
C GLN A 24 -18.66 3.76 1.68
N ALA A 25 -18.39 5.06 1.49
CA ALA A 25 -17.12 5.65 1.92
C ALA A 25 -16.98 5.66 3.46
N LYS A 26 -18.06 5.99 4.19
CA LYS A 26 -18.09 5.87 5.66
C LYS A 26 -17.87 4.43 6.11
N GLN A 27 -18.48 3.47 5.42
CA GLN A 27 -18.31 2.06 5.73
C GLN A 27 -16.87 1.59 5.49
N PHE A 28 -16.21 2.04 4.42
CA PHE A 28 -14.78 1.78 4.20
C PHE A 28 -13.91 2.39 5.30
N ASP A 29 -14.19 3.60 5.73
CA ASP A 29 -13.45 4.23 6.84
C ASP A 29 -13.62 3.43 8.15
N ARG A 30 -14.81 2.86 8.42
CA ARG A 30 -15.03 1.91 9.54
C ARG A 30 -14.22 0.62 9.36
N PHE A 31 -14.15 0.06 8.15
CA PHE A 31 -13.31 -1.11 7.87
C PHE A 31 -11.83 -0.83 8.11
N PHE A 32 -11.32 0.32 7.67
CA PHE A 32 -9.94 0.71 7.93
C PHE A 32 -9.66 0.84 9.43
N LEU A 33 -10.59 1.43 10.18
CA LEU A 33 -10.48 1.52 11.63
C LEU A 33 -10.48 0.14 12.30
N ALA A 34 -11.43 -0.71 11.95
CA ALA A 34 -11.54 -2.06 12.50
C ALA A 34 -10.29 -2.91 12.23
N LEU A 35 -9.70 -2.80 11.03
CA LEU A 35 -8.45 -3.49 10.70
C LEU A 35 -7.24 -2.93 11.44
N GLN A 36 -7.23 -1.63 11.72
CA GLN A 36 -6.22 -1.02 12.58
C GLN A 36 -6.33 -1.54 14.01
N LEU A 37 -7.55 -1.60 14.55
CA LEU A 37 -7.80 -2.16 15.88
C LEU A 37 -7.38 -3.63 15.94
N ALA A 38 -7.76 -4.44 14.95
CA ALA A 38 -7.39 -5.85 14.89
C ALA A 38 -5.85 -6.04 14.90
N TYR A 39 -5.10 -5.23 14.14
CA TYR A 39 -3.64 -5.26 14.15
C TYR A 39 -3.06 -4.86 15.50
N ASN A 40 -3.56 -3.76 16.09
CA ASN A 40 -3.07 -3.25 17.37
C ASN A 40 -3.38 -4.22 18.52
N MET A 41 -4.56 -4.85 18.51
CA MET A 41 -4.93 -5.86 19.50
C MET A 41 -4.04 -7.10 19.38
N THR A 42 -3.77 -7.56 18.15
CA THR A 42 -2.83 -8.66 17.93
C THR A 42 -1.45 -8.32 18.47
N PHE A 43 -0.98 -7.09 18.21
CA PHE A 43 0.29 -6.62 18.74
C PHE A 43 0.30 -6.60 20.28
N HIS A 44 -0.74 -6.05 20.90
CA HIS A 44 -0.87 -5.99 22.35
C HIS A 44 -0.88 -7.37 22.98
N GLU A 45 -1.67 -8.30 22.43
CA GLU A 45 -1.79 -9.65 22.95
C GLU A 45 -0.48 -10.44 22.86
N VAL A 46 0.25 -10.29 21.73
CA VAL A 46 1.48 -11.04 21.50
C VAL A 46 2.67 -10.47 22.28
N PHE A 47 2.85 -9.15 22.28
CA PHE A 47 4.06 -8.55 22.81
C PHE A 47 3.91 -7.96 24.22
N LEU A 48 2.75 -7.39 24.55
CA LEU A 48 2.60 -6.74 25.84
C LEU A 48 2.25 -7.70 26.96
N LYS A 49 1.48 -8.73 26.66
CA LYS A 49 1.14 -9.76 27.66
C LYS A 49 2.24 -10.80 27.88
N ASN A 50 3.18 -10.89 26.92
CA ASN A 50 4.28 -11.84 26.98
C ASN A 50 5.63 -11.13 26.80
N PRO A 51 6.09 -10.32 27.76
CA PRO A 51 7.33 -9.56 27.65
C PRO A 51 8.57 -10.45 27.44
N ASN A 52 8.53 -11.70 27.92
CA ASN A 52 9.63 -12.65 27.79
C ASN A 52 9.83 -13.17 26.36
N VAL A 53 8.83 -13.11 25.50
CA VAL A 53 8.93 -13.48 24.06
C VAL A 53 10.04 -12.69 23.37
N CYS A 54 10.39 -11.52 23.90
CA CYS A 54 11.41 -10.64 23.35
C CYS A 54 12.83 -10.93 23.85
N GLN A 55 12.98 -11.73 24.89
CA GLN A 55 14.28 -12.00 25.55
C GLN A 55 14.89 -13.33 25.14
N GLU A 56 14.10 -14.27 24.66
CA GLU A 56 14.60 -15.57 24.25
C GLU A 56 15.21 -15.50 22.84
N LYS A 57 16.54 -15.65 22.80
CA LYS A 57 17.33 -15.64 21.56
C LYS A 57 17.17 -16.89 20.69
N GLU A 58 16.55 -17.95 21.19
CA GLU A 58 16.49 -19.24 20.51
C GLU A 58 15.05 -19.75 20.34
N GLY A 59 14.58 -19.68 19.12
CA GLY A 59 13.67 -20.66 18.51
C GLY A 59 12.17 -20.49 18.73
N VAL A 60 11.66 -19.75 19.70
CA VAL A 60 10.23 -19.70 20.00
C VAL A 60 9.69 -18.29 19.92
N PHE A 61 9.19 -17.95 18.76
CA PHE A 61 8.76 -16.58 18.50
C PHE A 61 7.39 -16.23 19.12
N TRP A 62 6.42 -17.12 19.21
CA TRP A 62 5.11 -17.01 19.88
C TRP A 62 4.30 -18.31 19.74
N PRO A 63 4.62 -19.32 20.52
CA PRO A 63 4.06 -20.66 20.30
C PRO A 63 2.53 -20.70 20.38
N ASP A 64 1.94 -19.94 21.29
CA ASP A 64 0.49 -19.95 21.49
C ASP A 64 -0.28 -19.21 20.39
N TYR A 65 0.30 -18.15 19.86
CA TYR A 65 -0.30 -17.39 18.77
C TYR A 65 -0.20 -18.14 17.43
N GLU A 66 0.91 -18.82 17.14
CA GLU A 66 1.06 -19.63 15.93
C GLU A 66 0.16 -20.85 15.93
N LYS A 67 -0.04 -21.47 17.10
CA LYS A 67 -0.96 -22.59 17.28
C LYS A 67 -2.42 -22.20 17.14
N MET A 68 -2.75 -20.92 17.39
CA MET A 68 -4.10 -20.41 17.25
C MET A 68 -4.47 -20.21 15.79
N GLY A 69 -5.38 -20.99 15.25
CA GLY A 69 -5.89 -20.83 13.88
C GLY A 69 -6.53 -19.46 13.64
N ASN A 70 -6.49 -18.99 12.40
CA ASN A 70 -7.05 -17.68 12.02
C ASN A 70 -8.53 -17.50 12.43
N SER A 71 -9.32 -18.56 12.44
CA SER A 71 -10.72 -18.51 12.84
C SER A 71 -10.89 -18.24 14.34
N ALA A 72 -10.17 -18.95 15.20
CA ALA A 72 -10.19 -18.77 16.65
C ALA A 72 -9.69 -17.36 17.04
N TRP A 73 -8.60 -16.89 16.40
CA TRP A 73 -8.07 -15.56 16.60
C TRP A 73 -9.07 -14.47 16.21
N ARG A 74 -9.73 -14.62 15.07
CA ARG A 74 -10.77 -13.70 14.62
C ARG A 74 -11.92 -13.63 15.64
N LYS A 75 -12.37 -14.78 16.17
CA LYS A 75 -13.41 -14.83 17.19
C LYS A 75 -13.01 -14.02 18.43
N LYS A 76 -11.83 -14.25 18.95
CA LYS A 76 -11.24 -13.48 20.08
C LYS A 76 -11.20 -11.97 19.81
N LEU A 77 -10.79 -11.55 18.61
CA LEU A 77 -10.76 -10.14 18.24
C LEU A 77 -12.16 -9.51 18.20
N ILE A 78 -13.17 -10.24 17.70
CA ILE A 78 -14.57 -9.78 17.61
C ILE A 78 -15.18 -9.66 19.01
N GLU A 79 -14.95 -10.63 19.87
CA GLU A 79 -15.42 -10.61 21.26
C GLU A 79 -14.92 -9.36 22.00
N ASN A 80 -13.66 -9.00 21.80
CA ASN A 80 -13.09 -7.79 22.42
C ASN A 80 -13.53 -6.48 21.77
N LYS A 81 -13.74 -6.46 20.42
CA LYS A 81 -14.16 -5.26 19.67
C LYS A 81 -15.14 -5.63 18.56
N PRO A 82 -16.46 -5.56 18.82
CA PRO A 82 -17.51 -5.98 17.88
C PRO A 82 -17.45 -5.31 16.50
N ILE A 83 -16.93 -4.09 16.38
CA ILE A 83 -16.74 -3.40 15.09
C ILE A 83 -15.91 -4.22 14.09
N ILE A 84 -15.06 -5.12 14.58
CA ILE A 84 -14.25 -6.01 13.73
C ILE A 84 -15.13 -7.01 12.96
N ALA A 85 -16.30 -7.36 13.49
CA ALA A 85 -17.25 -8.23 12.81
C ALA A 85 -17.82 -7.62 11.51
N GLU A 86 -17.80 -6.29 11.39
CA GLU A 86 -18.27 -5.60 10.17
C GLU A 86 -17.37 -5.86 8.96
N VAL A 87 -16.10 -6.18 9.19
CA VAL A 87 -15.10 -6.36 8.13
C VAL A 87 -15.21 -7.76 7.51
N PRO A 88 -14.96 -7.92 6.20
CA PRO A 88 -14.84 -9.24 5.59
C PRO A 88 -13.75 -10.09 6.28
N ALA A 89 -14.04 -11.37 6.53
CA ALA A 89 -13.15 -12.28 7.27
C ALA A 89 -11.72 -12.32 6.67
N VAL A 90 -11.63 -12.44 5.35
CA VAL A 90 -10.34 -12.45 4.63
C VAL A 90 -9.51 -11.17 4.90
N ALA A 91 -10.15 -10.02 5.10
CA ALA A 91 -9.42 -8.79 5.40
C ALA A 91 -8.80 -8.81 6.81
N ILE A 92 -9.47 -9.42 7.77
CA ILE A 92 -8.94 -9.61 9.13
C ILE A 92 -7.76 -10.61 9.10
N GLU A 93 -7.90 -11.71 8.39
CA GLU A 93 -6.84 -12.71 8.20
C GLU A 93 -5.59 -12.10 7.52
N ASN A 94 -5.79 -11.25 6.50
CA ASN A 94 -4.70 -10.51 5.88
C ASN A 94 -4.05 -9.50 6.83
N ALA A 95 -4.81 -8.87 7.73
CA ALA A 95 -4.25 -7.98 8.74
C ALA A 95 -3.35 -8.76 9.73
N ASN A 96 -3.78 -9.96 10.13
CA ASN A 96 -2.97 -10.87 10.95
C ASN A 96 -1.72 -11.35 10.21
N GLY A 97 -1.86 -11.75 8.94
CA GLY A 97 -0.72 -12.16 8.11
C GLY A 97 0.31 -11.06 7.92
N LEU A 98 -0.14 -9.81 7.85
CA LEU A 98 0.77 -8.66 7.78
C LEU A 98 1.48 -8.43 9.12
N PHE A 99 0.77 -8.55 10.24
CA PHE A 99 1.38 -8.49 11.57
C PHE A 99 2.48 -9.55 11.71
N ARG A 100 2.21 -10.80 11.32
CA ARG A 100 3.21 -11.88 11.36
C ARG A 100 4.46 -11.56 10.53
N LYS A 101 4.29 -11.00 9.33
CA LYS A 101 5.41 -10.58 8.46
C LYS A 101 6.23 -9.47 9.09
N ASP A 102 5.57 -8.45 9.63
CA ASP A 102 6.23 -7.31 10.25
C ASP A 102 7.02 -7.78 11.49
N ALA A 103 6.42 -8.64 12.27
CA ALA A 103 7.02 -9.19 13.47
C ALA A 103 8.21 -10.13 13.15
N LYS A 104 8.06 -11.04 12.18
CA LYS A 104 9.15 -11.91 11.72
C LYS A 104 10.33 -11.10 11.20
N LYS A 105 10.07 -10.10 10.37
CA LYS A 105 11.13 -9.22 9.86
C LYS A 105 11.87 -8.49 10.97
N ALA A 106 11.16 -8.05 11.98
CA ALA A 106 11.78 -7.35 13.09
C ALA A 106 12.62 -8.28 13.96
N TRP A 107 12.17 -9.50 14.16
CA TRP A 107 12.95 -10.55 14.82
C TRP A 107 14.26 -10.86 14.06
N GLU A 108 14.17 -11.09 12.75
CA GLU A 108 15.32 -11.34 11.87
C GLU A 108 16.33 -10.18 11.85
N THR A 109 15.88 -8.95 12.09
CA THR A 109 16.73 -7.76 12.16
C THR A 109 17.20 -7.40 13.57
N GLY A 110 17.16 -8.34 14.51
CA GLY A 110 17.61 -8.14 15.89
C GLY A 110 16.73 -7.18 16.67
N MET A 111 15.44 -7.09 16.33
CA MET A 111 14.42 -6.27 17.01
C MET A 111 14.68 -4.75 16.95
N HIS A 112 15.66 -4.28 16.17
CA HIS A 112 15.98 -2.87 16.07
C HIS A 112 14.84 -2.01 15.51
N ASN A 113 13.95 -2.61 14.75
CA ASN A 113 12.82 -1.94 14.11
C ASN A 113 11.47 -2.19 14.79
N LEU A 114 11.40 -3.08 15.78
CA LEU A 114 10.25 -3.20 16.68
C LEU A 114 10.52 -2.40 17.95
N PRO A 115 9.54 -1.65 18.47
CA PRO A 115 9.65 -0.98 19.75
C PRO A 115 9.67 -1.95 20.95
N VAL A 116 9.74 -3.23 20.70
CA VAL A 116 9.82 -4.24 21.75
C VAL A 116 11.02 -4.01 22.68
N ASN A 117 12.16 -3.55 22.12
CA ASN A 117 13.30 -3.11 22.96
C ASN A 117 13.00 -1.83 23.76
N LYS A 118 11.83 -1.25 23.62
CA LYS A 118 11.36 -0.06 24.33
C LYS A 118 10.17 -0.38 25.23
N VAL A 119 10.00 -1.64 25.61
CA VAL A 119 8.93 -2.10 26.53
C VAL A 119 8.95 -1.29 27.83
N ASP A 120 10.12 -0.89 28.31
CA ASP A 120 10.30 -0.03 29.48
C ASP A 120 10.05 1.45 29.23
N ARG A 121 9.88 1.86 27.97
CA ARG A 121 9.53 3.24 27.67
C ARG A 121 8.01 3.36 27.53
N LYS A 122 7.42 4.24 28.31
CA LYS A 122 5.99 4.61 28.26
C LYS A 122 5.46 5.03 26.86
N ASP A 123 6.26 4.90 25.81
CA ASP A 123 6.00 5.26 24.42
C ASP A 123 5.66 4.08 23.51
N PHE A 124 4.88 3.12 24.02
CA PHE A 124 4.19 2.10 23.19
C PHE A 124 3.31 2.70 22.07
N ARG A 125 3.21 3.99 22.03
CA ARG A 125 2.52 4.76 21.00
C ARG A 125 3.08 4.60 19.59
N PHE A 126 4.26 4.01 19.44
CA PHE A 126 4.87 3.82 18.11
C PHE A 126 4.20 2.74 17.26
N TYR A 127 3.57 1.75 17.89
CA TYR A 127 2.86 0.65 17.19
C TYR A 127 1.35 0.77 17.20
N ASN A 128 0.79 1.63 17.98
CA ASN A 128 -0.45 2.20 17.58
C ASN A 128 -0.21 2.72 16.18
N VAL A 129 -0.64 1.97 15.16
CA VAL A 129 -0.58 2.39 13.77
C VAL A 129 -1.25 3.75 13.72
N ARG A 130 -0.47 4.82 13.96
CA ARG A 130 -0.97 6.20 14.10
C ARG A 130 -1.66 6.66 12.83
N LYS A 131 -1.37 5.97 11.74
CA LYS A 131 -2.04 6.19 10.46
C LYS A 131 -3.05 5.06 10.28
N PRO A 132 -4.35 5.38 10.21
CA PRO A 132 -5.36 4.37 9.92
C PRO A 132 -4.94 3.63 8.66
N ARG A 133 -5.05 2.31 8.68
CA ARG A 133 -4.82 1.52 7.47
C ARG A 133 -5.77 2.01 6.42
N ARG A 134 -5.22 2.44 5.31
CA ARG A 134 -5.98 2.95 4.17
C ARG A 134 -6.17 1.91 3.08
N SER A 135 -6.03 0.65 3.44
CA SER A 135 -6.26 -0.45 2.50
C SER A 135 -6.70 -1.71 3.21
N PHE A 136 -7.54 -2.49 2.56
CA PHE A 136 -7.91 -3.83 2.98
C PHE A 136 -8.00 -4.77 1.78
N VAL A 137 -7.79 -6.05 2.03
CA VAL A 137 -7.79 -7.11 1.02
C VAL A 137 -9.00 -8.00 1.23
N PHE A 138 -9.62 -8.44 0.15
CA PHE A 138 -10.74 -9.38 0.16
C PHE A 138 -10.72 -10.25 -1.11
N GLN A 139 -11.48 -11.32 -1.13
CA GLN A 139 -11.68 -12.11 -2.33
C GLN A 139 -12.85 -11.54 -3.14
N LEU A 140 -12.63 -11.32 -4.43
CA LEU A 140 -13.64 -10.89 -5.38
C LEU A 140 -13.95 -12.04 -6.32
N GLU A 141 -15.23 -12.42 -6.42
CA GLU A 141 -15.70 -13.36 -7.41
C GLU A 141 -15.87 -12.67 -8.76
N GLN A 142 -15.64 -13.40 -9.87
CA GLN A 142 -15.77 -12.83 -11.22
C GLN A 142 -17.14 -12.20 -11.47
N ASN A 143 -18.21 -12.86 -11.06
CA ASN A 143 -19.58 -12.37 -11.20
C ASN A 143 -19.92 -11.13 -10.36
N LYS A 144 -19.03 -10.72 -9.48
CA LYS A 144 -19.13 -9.49 -8.67
C LYS A 144 -18.38 -8.30 -9.29
N LEU A 145 -17.76 -8.51 -10.45
CA LEU A 145 -17.15 -7.48 -11.27
C LEU A 145 -17.84 -7.48 -12.64
N THR A 146 -18.78 -6.60 -12.84
CA THR A 146 -19.63 -6.55 -14.03
C THR A 146 -19.20 -5.40 -14.93
N PRO A 147 -18.77 -5.66 -16.18
CA PRO A 147 -18.55 -4.61 -17.18
C PRO A 147 -19.81 -3.81 -17.41
N SER A 148 -19.66 -2.53 -17.78
CA SER A 148 -20.78 -1.74 -18.28
C SER A 148 -20.94 -1.99 -19.79
N ASP A 149 -22.15 -2.29 -20.22
CA ASP A 149 -22.45 -2.51 -21.65
C ASP A 149 -22.33 -1.20 -22.44
N ASP A 150 -22.72 -0.08 -21.84
CA ASP A 150 -22.70 1.25 -22.49
C ASP A 150 -21.31 1.89 -22.53
N ASN A 151 -20.42 1.50 -21.66
CA ASN A 151 -19.11 2.16 -21.53
C ASN A 151 -18.00 1.17 -21.16
N PRO A 152 -17.13 0.80 -22.12
CA PRO A 152 -16.07 -0.20 -21.88
C PRO A 152 -15.02 0.25 -20.85
N LYS A 153 -14.98 1.53 -20.49
CA LYS A 153 -14.07 2.08 -19.47
C LYS A 153 -14.61 1.90 -18.05
N VAL A 154 -15.85 1.46 -17.90
CA VAL A 154 -16.56 1.39 -16.63
C VAL A 154 -16.87 -0.06 -16.26
N ALA A 155 -16.76 -0.37 -14.99
CA ALA A 155 -17.26 -1.61 -14.40
C ALA A 155 -17.97 -1.33 -13.08
N TRP A 156 -18.83 -2.24 -12.67
CA TRP A 156 -19.52 -2.22 -11.39
C TRP A 156 -18.97 -3.33 -10.51
N ILE A 157 -18.68 -3.00 -9.26
CA ILE A 157 -18.02 -3.92 -8.32
C ILE A 157 -18.92 -4.11 -7.10
N LYS A 158 -19.15 -5.35 -6.71
CA LYS A 158 -19.82 -5.71 -5.46
C LYS A 158 -18.77 -6.11 -4.42
N VAL A 159 -18.62 -5.30 -3.39
CA VAL A 159 -17.70 -5.56 -2.28
C VAL A 159 -18.42 -6.31 -1.17
N PRO A 160 -17.82 -7.39 -0.60
CA PRO A 160 -18.43 -8.11 0.51
C PRO A 160 -18.75 -7.19 1.69
N LYS A 161 -19.93 -7.39 2.30
CA LYS A 161 -20.46 -6.61 3.42
C LYS A 161 -20.68 -5.11 3.13
N VAL A 162 -20.66 -4.70 1.87
CA VAL A 162 -21.02 -3.34 1.44
C VAL A 162 -22.29 -3.41 0.59
N SER A 163 -23.26 -2.56 0.92
CA SER A 163 -24.52 -2.50 0.18
C SER A 163 -24.32 -1.88 -1.21
N GLY A 164 -25.04 -2.41 -2.20
CA GLY A 164 -25.03 -1.91 -3.56
C GLY A 164 -23.72 -2.19 -4.33
N GLN A 165 -23.65 -1.62 -5.51
CA GLN A 165 -22.51 -1.72 -6.41
C GLN A 165 -21.70 -0.41 -6.41
N ILE A 166 -20.41 -0.51 -6.69
CA ILE A 166 -19.50 0.63 -6.73
C ILE A 166 -18.96 0.77 -8.14
N LYS A 167 -19.10 1.97 -8.71
CA LYS A 167 -18.57 2.30 -10.03
C LYS A 167 -17.05 2.32 -10.03
N ALA A 168 -16.41 1.60 -10.96
CA ALA A 168 -14.97 1.64 -11.21
C ALA A 168 -14.67 2.19 -12.60
N ARG A 169 -13.56 2.94 -12.75
CA ARG A 169 -13.09 3.46 -14.04
C ARG A 169 -11.68 2.96 -14.34
N GLY A 170 -11.37 2.79 -15.62
CA GLY A 170 -10.10 2.27 -16.11
C GLY A 170 -10.13 0.78 -16.42
N PHE A 171 -11.33 0.25 -16.66
CA PHE A 171 -11.59 -1.15 -16.89
C PHE A 171 -11.19 -1.63 -18.29
N ASN A 172 -11.09 -0.74 -19.26
CA ASN A 172 -10.70 -1.02 -20.63
C ASN A 172 -9.19 -1.23 -20.84
N ARG A 173 -8.40 -1.25 -19.76
CA ARG A 173 -6.98 -1.53 -19.85
C ARG A 173 -6.78 -2.98 -20.28
N LYS A 174 -5.92 -3.16 -21.26
CA LYS A 174 -5.50 -4.49 -21.66
C LYS A 174 -4.62 -5.10 -20.58
N ILE A 175 -4.88 -6.35 -20.28
CA ILE A 175 -4.12 -7.18 -19.38
C ILE A 175 -3.18 -8.00 -20.24
N TRP A 176 -1.90 -8.02 -19.89
CA TRP A 176 -0.92 -8.83 -20.62
C TRP A 176 -0.89 -10.25 -20.02
N PHE A 177 -1.06 -11.24 -20.88
CA PHE A 177 -1.08 -12.66 -20.53
C PHE A 177 0.10 -13.42 -21.16
N GLY A 178 1.29 -12.85 -21.09
CA GLY A 178 2.49 -13.48 -21.63
C GLY A 178 2.44 -13.68 -23.15
N PRO A 179 2.88 -14.84 -23.63
CA PRO A 179 2.90 -15.18 -25.06
C PRO A 179 1.52 -15.11 -25.73
N ASN A 180 0.47 -15.31 -24.92
CA ASN A 180 -0.91 -15.30 -25.41
C ASN A 180 -1.46 -13.89 -25.71
N GLY A 181 -0.64 -12.85 -25.53
CA GLY A 181 -0.95 -11.48 -25.90
C GLY A 181 -1.64 -10.68 -24.82
N THR A 182 -2.28 -9.59 -25.22
CA THR A 182 -2.97 -8.66 -24.33
C THR A 182 -4.47 -8.70 -24.59
N TYR A 183 -5.24 -8.89 -23.53
CA TYR A 183 -6.69 -8.99 -23.57
C TYR A 183 -7.32 -7.96 -22.65
N THR A 184 -8.52 -7.53 -22.98
CA THR A 184 -9.38 -6.84 -22.02
C THR A 184 -9.86 -7.82 -20.95
N TYR A 185 -10.36 -7.31 -19.84
CA TYR A 185 -10.95 -8.16 -18.80
C TYR A 185 -12.07 -9.05 -19.36
N LYS A 186 -12.94 -8.49 -20.22
CA LYS A 186 -14.06 -9.21 -20.82
C LYS A 186 -13.55 -10.39 -21.65
N GLU A 187 -12.62 -10.15 -22.55
CA GLU A 187 -11.99 -11.20 -23.37
C GLU A 187 -11.31 -12.26 -22.50
N ALA A 188 -10.60 -11.85 -21.44
CA ALA A 188 -9.94 -12.77 -20.53
C ALA A 188 -10.93 -13.67 -19.74
N VAL A 189 -12.09 -13.12 -19.38
CA VAL A 189 -13.20 -13.91 -18.75
C VAL A 189 -13.76 -14.92 -19.76
N GLU A 190 -14.10 -14.47 -20.96
CA GLU A 190 -14.65 -15.30 -22.02
C GLU A 190 -13.69 -16.44 -22.40
N MET A 191 -12.40 -16.19 -22.39
CA MET A 191 -11.36 -17.19 -22.66
C MET A 191 -11.03 -18.08 -21.44
N GLY A 192 -11.71 -17.90 -20.30
CA GLY A 192 -11.46 -18.68 -19.08
C GLY A 192 -10.10 -18.44 -18.42
N LYS A 193 -9.39 -17.36 -18.81
CA LYS A 193 -8.04 -17.04 -18.31
C LYS A 193 -7.99 -16.45 -16.90
N LEU A 194 -9.13 -16.10 -16.33
CA LEU A 194 -9.18 -15.51 -15.00
C LEU A 194 -9.66 -16.51 -13.95
N ALA A 195 -9.02 -16.48 -12.79
CA ALA A 195 -9.48 -17.29 -11.66
C ALA A 195 -10.88 -16.90 -11.23
N LYS A 196 -11.74 -17.89 -10.89
CA LYS A 196 -13.10 -17.66 -10.38
C LYS A 196 -13.11 -16.74 -9.16
N LYS A 197 -12.09 -16.86 -8.30
CA LYS A 197 -11.85 -15.98 -7.15
C LYS A 197 -10.52 -15.25 -7.31
N MET A 198 -10.55 -13.95 -7.20
CA MET A 198 -9.41 -13.05 -7.35
C MET A 198 -9.14 -12.31 -6.04
N THR A 199 -7.89 -12.05 -5.76
CA THR A 199 -7.54 -11.17 -4.62
C THR A 199 -7.74 -9.71 -5.03
N ALA A 200 -8.54 -9.01 -4.27
CA ALA A 200 -8.81 -7.58 -4.48
C ALA A 200 -8.41 -6.77 -3.25
N ARG A 201 -7.80 -5.62 -3.50
CA ARG A 201 -7.43 -4.66 -2.45
C ARG A 201 -8.12 -3.33 -2.69
N ILE A 202 -8.91 -2.86 -1.73
CA ILE A 202 -9.41 -1.48 -1.70
C ILE A 202 -8.41 -0.61 -0.93
N SER A 203 -8.12 0.55 -1.48
CA SER A 203 -7.23 1.55 -0.85
C SER A 203 -7.79 2.95 -1.00
N LYS A 204 -7.51 3.80 0.01
CA LYS A 204 -7.81 5.23 0.01
C LYS A 204 -6.49 6.00 -0.04
N ASP A 205 -6.33 6.90 -0.99
CA ASP A 205 -5.14 7.72 -1.06
C ASP A 205 -5.19 8.94 -0.10
N THR A 206 -4.11 9.70 -0.07
CA THR A 206 -4.01 10.90 0.77
C THR A 206 -4.94 12.03 0.34
N CYS A 207 -5.44 11.98 -0.89
CA CYS A 207 -6.42 12.94 -1.43
C CYS A 207 -7.87 12.56 -1.11
N GLY A 208 -8.09 11.38 -0.52
CA GLY A 208 -9.42 10.84 -0.22
C GLY A 208 -10.06 10.08 -1.38
N ASP A 209 -9.33 9.84 -2.47
CA ASP A 209 -9.81 9.03 -3.58
C ASP A 209 -9.62 7.53 -3.29
N TYR A 210 -10.57 6.72 -3.74
CA TYR A 210 -10.56 5.27 -3.53
C TYR A 210 -10.14 4.54 -4.80
N TYR A 211 -9.42 3.46 -4.60
CA TYR A 211 -8.92 2.59 -5.67
C TYR A 211 -9.17 1.13 -5.31
N ILE A 212 -9.43 0.32 -6.31
CA ILE A 212 -9.37 -1.12 -6.21
C ILE A 212 -8.19 -1.63 -7.04
N SER A 213 -7.41 -2.52 -6.46
CA SER A 213 -6.36 -3.28 -7.16
C SER A 213 -6.79 -4.75 -7.15
N ILE A 214 -6.95 -5.32 -8.32
CA ILE A 214 -7.36 -6.71 -8.51
C ILE A 214 -6.15 -7.47 -9.04
N THR A 215 -5.74 -8.50 -8.32
CA THR A 215 -4.63 -9.36 -8.70
C THR A 215 -5.19 -10.63 -9.32
N PHE A 216 -4.78 -10.87 -10.55
CA PHE A 216 -5.13 -12.06 -11.33
C PHE A 216 -3.99 -13.05 -11.27
N TYR A 217 -4.37 -14.31 -11.40
CA TYR A 217 -3.45 -15.40 -11.56
C TYR A 217 -3.27 -15.66 -13.05
N GLU A 218 -2.05 -15.63 -13.54
CA GLU A 218 -1.74 -16.03 -14.88
C GLU A 218 -1.14 -17.43 -14.87
N GLY A 219 -1.62 -18.26 -15.79
CA GLY A 219 -1.27 -19.67 -15.89
C GLY A 219 0.21 -19.93 -16.15
N ASN A 220 0.51 -21.12 -16.28
CA ASN A 220 1.70 -21.92 -16.53
C ASN A 220 3.03 -21.18 -16.81
N LYS A 221 3.96 -21.29 -15.86
CA LYS A 221 5.35 -20.80 -15.97
C LYS A 221 6.05 -21.28 -17.26
N LYS A 222 5.75 -22.47 -17.74
CA LYS A 222 6.34 -23.02 -18.98
C LYS A 222 6.08 -22.13 -20.21
N GLU A 223 4.86 -21.58 -20.34
CA GLU A 223 4.52 -20.70 -21.46
C GLU A 223 5.27 -19.37 -21.36
N TYR A 224 5.47 -18.84 -20.16
CA TYR A 224 6.23 -17.61 -19.93
C TYR A 224 7.73 -17.81 -20.19
N ASP A 225 8.29 -18.92 -19.76
CA ASP A 225 9.71 -19.25 -19.98
C ASP A 225 9.99 -19.44 -21.48
N ILE A 226 9.10 -20.13 -22.22
CA ILE A 226 9.17 -20.27 -23.69
C ILE A 226 9.12 -18.89 -24.36
N TYR A 227 8.20 -18.02 -23.96
CA TYR A 227 8.13 -16.67 -24.51
C TYR A 227 9.40 -15.84 -24.22
N ARG A 228 9.97 -15.98 -23.03
CA ARG A 228 11.23 -15.33 -22.67
C ARG A 228 12.40 -15.87 -23.50
N GLU A 229 12.40 -17.14 -23.80
CA GLU A 229 13.42 -17.77 -24.64
C GLU A 229 13.25 -17.43 -26.12
N THR A 230 12.03 -17.42 -26.64
CA THR A 230 11.76 -17.05 -28.05
C THR A 230 12.01 -15.58 -28.31
N ARG A 231 11.93 -14.71 -27.26
CA ARG A 231 12.27 -13.29 -27.34
C ARG A 231 13.78 -13.01 -27.29
N LYS A 232 14.61 -14.02 -27.05
CA LYS A 232 16.06 -13.97 -27.26
C LYS A 232 16.33 -14.02 -28.77
N CYS A 233 15.93 -12.94 -29.45
CA CYS A 233 16.00 -12.83 -30.90
C CYS A 233 17.44 -12.70 -31.40
N ALA A 234 17.65 -13.04 -32.68
CA ALA A 234 18.94 -13.17 -33.36
C ALA A 234 19.83 -11.91 -33.38
N GLU A 235 19.30 -10.75 -33.08
CA GLU A 235 20.05 -9.49 -32.89
C GLU A 235 19.93 -9.02 -31.44
N CYS A 236 20.70 -9.67 -30.56
CA CYS A 236 20.75 -9.28 -29.15
C CYS A 236 21.46 -7.93 -28.98
N MET A 237 20.75 -6.83 -29.05
CA MET A 237 21.28 -5.54 -28.61
C MET A 237 21.38 -5.51 -27.10
N SER A 238 22.60 -5.47 -26.60
CA SER A 238 22.89 -5.21 -25.18
C SER A 238 23.06 -3.72 -24.98
N VAL A 239 22.45 -3.16 -23.97
CA VAL A 239 22.54 -1.73 -23.63
C VAL A 239 22.95 -1.58 -22.17
N GLY A 240 24.01 -0.81 -21.93
CA GLY A 240 24.35 -0.32 -20.60
C GLY A 240 23.49 0.90 -20.26
N LEU A 241 22.97 0.96 -19.03
CA LEU A 241 22.17 2.04 -18.52
C LEU A 241 22.83 2.63 -17.28
N ASP A 242 23.28 3.87 -17.40
CA ASP A 242 23.70 4.71 -16.27
C ASP A 242 22.54 5.57 -15.78
N VAL A 243 22.30 5.58 -14.47
CA VAL A 243 21.18 6.29 -13.84
C VAL A 243 21.70 7.51 -13.09
N GLY A 244 21.28 8.69 -13.53
CA GLY A 244 21.77 9.97 -13.01
C GLY A 244 20.68 10.92 -12.51
N VAL A 245 21.09 12.04 -11.96
CA VAL A 245 20.22 13.10 -11.44
C VAL A 245 19.92 14.17 -12.49
N LYS A 246 20.91 14.54 -13.29
CA LYS A 246 20.78 15.52 -14.38
C LYS A 246 20.03 14.89 -15.55
N ASP A 247 20.55 13.81 -16.05
CA ASP A 247 19.88 12.92 -16.97
C ASP A 247 19.41 11.69 -16.17
N ILE A 248 18.13 11.36 -16.26
CA ILE A 248 17.57 10.22 -15.51
C ILE A 248 18.19 8.89 -15.96
N ALA A 249 18.51 8.81 -17.24
CA ALA A 249 19.13 7.65 -17.81
C ALA A 249 20.02 8.04 -19.01
N ILE A 250 21.21 7.45 -19.08
CA ILE A 250 22.13 7.56 -20.22
C ILE A 250 22.39 6.13 -20.70
N LEU A 251 22.11 5.88 -21.97
CA LEU A 251 22.36 4.59 -22.58
C LEU A 251 23.76 4.52 -23.20
N SER A 252 24.33 3.32 -23.25
CA SER A 252 25.66 3.08 -23.89
C SER A 252 25.71 3.45 -25.38
N ASN A 253 24.54 3.55 -26.05
CA ASN A 253 24.44 4.05 -27.43
C ASN A 253 24.41 5.59 -27.54
N GLY A 254 24.64 6.31 -26.43
CA GLY A 254 24.67 7.78 -26.37
C GLY A 254 23.31 8.44 -26.17
N LYS A 255 22.20 7.70 -26.17
CA LYS A 255 20.87 8.27 -25.94
C LYS A 255 20.70 8.71 -24.50
N LYS A 256 20.20 9.93 -24.29
CA LYS A 256 19.98 10.51 -22.97
C LYS A 256 18.50 10.80 -22.72
N TYR A 257 18.06 10.60 -21.49
CA TYR A 257 16.72 10.93 -21.03
C TYR A 257 16.82 11.97 -19.91
N GLU A 258 16.51 13.21 -20.25
CA GLU A 258 16.62 14.35 -19.34
C GLU A 258 15.65 14.26 -18.16
N ASN A 259 16.09 14.77 -17.01
CA ASN A 259 15.23 14.99 -15.85
C ASN A 259 14.29 16.17 -16.12
N LYS A 260 12.99 15.92 -16.12
CA LYS A 260 11.98 16.96 -16.35
C LYS A 260 11.72 17.86 -15.15
N HIS A 261 12.39 17.65 -14.02
CA HIS A 261 12.35 18.46 -12.80
C HIS A 261 10.93 18.83 -12.33
N PHE A 262 10.02 17.86 -12.28
CA PHE A 262 8.61 18.11 -11.97
C PHE A 262 8.38 18.71 -10.59
N LYS A 263 9.16 18.30 -9.58
CA LYS A 263 9.04 18.79 -8.21
C LYS A 263 9.66 20.19 -8.09
N GLU A 264 10.81 20.42 -8.70
CA GLU A 264 11.46 21.73 -8.72
C GLU A 264 10.56 22.79 -9.37
N LYS A 265 9.95 22.49 -10.52
CA LYS A 265 8.97 23.38 -11.19
C LYS A 265 7.76 23.75 -10.31
N LYS A 266 7.45 22.95 -9.28
CA LYS A 266 6.33 23.20 -8.33
C LYS A 266 6.81 23.59 -6.93
N LYS A 267 8.10 23.76 -6.73
CA LYS A 267 8.73 24.05 -5.44
C LYS A 267 8.11 25.25 -4.72
N GLN A 268 7.93 26.37 -5.40
CA GLN A 268 7.34 27.58 -4.81
C GLN A 268 5.90 27.33 -4.33
N SER A 269 5.09 26.59 -5.11
CA SER A 269 3.73 26.21 -4.71
C SER A 269 3.72 25.32 -3.48
N LEU A 270 4.64 24.34 -3.41
CA LEU A 270 4.79 23.45 -2.26
C LEU A 270 5.23 24.22 -1.01
N ILE A 271 6.21 25.12 -1.14
CA ILE A 271 6.69 25.97 -0.04
C ILE A 271 5.54 26.85 0.49
N LYS A 272 4.79 27.51 -0.42
CA LYS A 272 3.62 28.33 -0.04
C LYS A 272 2.59 27.51 0.74
N MET A 273 2.23 26.32 0.25
CA MET A 273 1.28 25.45 0.94
C MET A 273 1.82 24.95 2.29
N ASN A 274 3.10 24.58 2.38
CA ASN A 274 3.73 24.17 3.62
C ASN A 274 3.73 25.31 4.67
N ARG A 275 4.04 26.54 4.27
CA ARG A 275 3.94 27.73 5.15
C ARG A 275 2.50 27.96 5.63
N GLN A 276 1.51 27.78 4.75
CA GLN A 276 0.10 27.89 5.12
C GLN A 276 -0.33 26.78 6.10
N LEU A 277 0.14 25.55 5.87
CA LEU A 277 -0.10 24.43 6.79
C LEU A 277 0.54 24.70 8.17
N SER A 278 1.80 25.15 8.20
CA SER A 278 2.50 25.47 9.45
C SER A 278 1.80 26.56 10.22
N ARG A 279 1.39 27.65 9.58
CA ARG A 279 0.67 28.75 10.23
C ARG A 279 -0.66 28.30 10.84
N ARG A 280 -1.41 27.46 10.12
CA ARG A 280 -2.70 26.92 10.59
C ARG A 280 -2.53 25.78 11.59
N TRP A 281 -1.37 25.13 11.55
CA TRP A 281 -0.98 24.11 12.52
C TRP A 281 -0.34 24.73 13.78
N GLY A 282 0.19 25.92 13.77
CA GLY A 282 0.94 26.60 14.81
C GLY A 282 0.22 26.80 16.17
N PRO A 283 -0.23 28.01 16.55
CA PRO A 283 -0.76 28.26 17.91
C PRO A 283 -2.04 27.48 18.25
N ALA A 284 -2.94 27.31 17.28
CA ALA A 284 -4.15 26.50 17.46
C ALA A 284 -3.89 25.01 17.63
N ASN A 285 -2.67 24.53 17.34
CA ASN A 285 -2.34 23.11 17.44
C ASN A 285 -1.50 22.71 18.63
N SER A 286 -0.77 23.59 19.28
CA SER A 286 -0.29 23.30 20.62
C SER A 286 -1.50 23.11 21.53
N ALA A 287 -2.43 24.05 21.56
CA ALA A 287 -3.70 23.92 22.27
C ALA A 287 -4.50 22.67 21.84
N PHE A 288 -4.56 22.36 20.53
CA PHE A 288 -5.22 21.16 20.03
C PHE A 288 -4.52 19.86 20.45
N ARG A 289 -3.19 19.83 20.49
CA ARG A 289 -2.43 18.66 20.96
C ARG A 289 -2.54 18.49 22.46
N ASP A 290 -2.48 19.57 23.18
CA ASP A 290 -2.57 19.56 24.64
C ASP A 290 -3.99 19.19 25.08
N TYR A 291 -5.01 19.80 24.48
CA TYR A 291 -6.41 19.42 24.67
C TYR A 291 -6.68 17.94 24.32
N ASN A 292 -6.19 17.47 23.17
CA ASN A 292 -6.36 16.06 22.80
C ASN A 292 -5.52 15.11 23.65
N LYS A 293 -4.45 15.58 24.27
CA LYS A 293 -3.66 14.81 25.24
C LYS A 293 -4.44 14.64 26.54
N GLU A 294 -4.98 15.72 27.06
CA GLU A 294 -5.81 15.73 28.25
C GLU A 294 -7.05 14.82 28.09
N ILE A 295 -7.79 14.98 26.99
CA ILE A 295 -8.94 14.11 26.70
C ILE A 295 -8.55 12.63 26.58
N ARG A 296 -7.38 12.32 26.03
CA ARG A 296 -6.92 10.93 25.96
C ARG A 296 -6.55 10.37 27.33
N GLU A 297 -6.02 11.19 28.19
CA GLU A 297 -5.71 10.83 29.58
C GLU A 297 -7.00 10.64 30.38
N GLU A 298 -7.98 11.54 30.24
CA GLU A 298 -9.32 11.40 30.80
C GLU A 298 -10.06 10.16 30.28
N ASN A 299 -10.03 9.91 28.98
CA ASN A 299 -10.68 8.74 28.40
C ASN A 299 -10.03 7.42 28.85
N LYS A 300 -8.75 7.42 29.18
CA LYS A 300 -8.08 6.26 29.77
C LYS A 300 -8.54 5.98 31.20
N SER A 301 -8.71 7.02 32.00
CA SER A 301 -9.23 6.88 33.37
C SER A 301 -10.72 6.50 33.38
N ASN A 302 -11.44 6.69 32.29
CA ASN A 302 -12.84 6.31 32.13
C ASN A 302 -13.05 4.87 31.58
N ASP A 303 -12.01 4.25 31.00
CA ASP A 303 -12.09 2.84 30.55
C ASP A 303 -12.33 1.85 31.72
N ASP A 304 -12.03 2.29 32.96
CA ASP A 304 -12.27 1.53 34.20
C ASP A 304 -13.64 1.79 34.83
N ALA A 305 -14.46 2.68 34.25
CA ALA A 305 -15.77 3.08 34.80
C ALA A 305 -16.90 2.80 33.80
N GLU A 306 -17.81 1.90 34.18
CA GLU A 306 -18.86 1.33 33.31
C GLU A 306 -19.87 2.35 32.70
N ASP A 307 -19.92 3.61 33.13
CA ASP A 307 -20.99 4.55 32.74
C ASP A 307 -20.55 5.90 32.17
N LYS A 308 -19.26 6.13 31.87
CA LYS A 308 -18.80 7.44 31.38
C LYS A 308 -18.59 7.46 29.87
N LYS A 309 -19.33 8.33 29.18
CA LYS A 309 -19.11 8.58 27.72
C LYS A 309 -17.74 9.24 27.50
N ASN A 310 -16.91 8.62 26.66
CA ASN A 310 -15.64 9.18 26.24
C ASN A 310 -15.82 10.51 25.49
N LYS A 311 -15.05 11.53 25.84
CA LYS A 311 -15.06 12.83 25.17
C LYS A 311 -14.49 12.76 23.75
N GLU A 312 -15.09 13.47 22.81
CA GLU A 312 -14.60 13.53 21.43
C GLU A 312 -13.34 14.38 21.32
N LEU A 313 -12.34 13.85 20.60
CA LEU A 313 -11.14 14.60 20.27
C LEU A 313 -11.43 15.76 19.33
N ALA A 314 -10.82 16.92 19.58
CA ALA A 314 -10.94 18.08 18.70
C ALA A 314 -10.41 17.77 17.29
N LYS A 315 -11.11 18.25 16.29
CA LYS A 315 -10.81 18.01 14.86
C LYS A 315 -10.06 19.20 14.24
N PRO A 316 -9.15 18.97 13.28
CA PRO A 316 -8.49 20.07 12.56
C PRO A 316 -9.50 21.00 11.88
N SER A 317 -9.18 22.29 11.78
CA SER A 317 -10.05 23.25 11.10
C SER A 317 -10.33 22.87 9.64
N LYS A 318 -11.52 23.22 9.14
CA LYS A 318 -11.89 22.99 7.73
C LYS A 318 -10.89 23.61 6.76
N GLY A 319 -10.35 24.77 7.11
CA GLY A 319 -9.34 25.46 6.31
C GLY A 319 -8.01 24.72 6.27
N TYR A 320 -7.55 24.15 7.37
CA TYR A 320 -6.36 23.29 7.41
C TYR A 320 -6.55 22.04 6.51
N LEU A 321 -7.66 21.35 6.67
CA LEU A 321 -7.97 20.15 5.88
C LEU A 321 -8.05 20.44 4.38
N LYS A 322 -8.59 21.62 3.99
CA LYS A 322 -8.62 22.05 2.58
C LYS A 322 -7.22 22.21 2.00
N ILE A 323 -6.33 22.89 2.72
CA ILE A 323 -4.94 23.10 2.26
C ILE A 323 -4.19 21.76 2.23
N GLN A 324 -4.33 20.93 3.27
CA GLN A 324 -3.75 19.59 3.32
C GLN A 324 -4.16 18.75 2.10
N LYS A 325 -5.44 18.79 1.74
CA LYS A 325 -5.96 18.09 0.55
C LYS A 325 -5.37 18.65 -0.74
N ASN A 326 -5.23 19.97 -0.86
CA ASN A 326 -4.64 20.61 -2.04
C ASN A 326 -3.15 20.29 -2.17
N HIS A 327 -2.41 20.30 -1.06
CA HIS A 327 -1.01 19.88 -1.02
C HIS A 327 -0.87 18.41 -1.48
N ALA A 328 -1.68 17.51 -0.93
CA ALA A 328 -1.69 16.10 -1.34
C ALA A 328 -2.03 15.91 -2.82
N LYS A 329 -2.95 16.72 -3.38
CA LYS A 329 -3.27 16.70 -4.82
C LYS A 329 -2.09 17.14 -5.69
N LEU A 330 -1.34 18.17 -5.26
CA LEU A 330 -0.17 18.64 -5.98
C LEU A 330 0.95 17.59 -5.97
N GLU A 331 1.25 17.02 -4.81
CA GLU A 331 2.24 15.92 -4.68
C GLU A 331 1.85 14.71 -5.56
N ARG A 332 0.58 14.31 -5.53
CA ARG A 332 0.06 13.24 -6.39
C ARG A 332 0.23 13.56 -7.88
N ARG A 333 0.01 14.81 -8.29
CA ARG A 333 0.21 15.22 -9.68
C ARG A 333 1.67 15.10 -10.10
N ILE A 334 2.59 15.54 -9.25
CA ILE A 334 4.03 15.41 -9.49
C ILE A 334 4.42 13.92 -9.61
N ALA A 335 3.98 13.09 -8.65
CA ALA A 335 4.25 11.65 -8.68
C ALA A 335 3.75 10.98 -9.97
N ARG A 336 2.52 11.28 -10.41
CA ARG A 336 1.95 10.74 -11.66
C ARG A 336 2.69 11.19 -12.91
N GLN A 337 3.14 12.45 -12.96
CA GLN A 337 3.93 12.95 -14.08
C GLN A 337 5.26 12.21 -14.18
N ARG A 338 5.93 11.94 -13.05
CA ARG A 338 7.16 11.14 -13.00
C ARG A 338 6.88 9.71 -13.46
N GLU A 339 5.91 9.04 -12.84
CA GLU A 339 5.51 7.67 -13.17
C GLU A 339 5.25 7.52 -14.67
N THR A 340 4.47 8.43 -15.28
CA THR A 340 4.18 8.40 -16.72
C THR A 340 5.46 8.55 -17.55
N THR A 341 6.33 9.50 -17.19
CA THR A 341 7.58 9.73 -17.92
C THR A 341 8.50 8.51 -17.82
N TYR A 342 8.63 7.92 -16.64
CA TYR A 342 9.49 6.76 -16.44
C TYR A 342 8.94 5.51 -17.15
N HIS A 343 7.63 5.29 -17.14
CA HIS A 343 7.02 4.21 -17.90
C HIS A 343 7.23 4.36 -19.41
N GLN A 344 7.16 5.57 -19.94
CA GLN A 344 7.44 5.83 -21.36
C GLN A 344 8.90 5.54 -21.68
N MET A 345 9.83 6.05 -20.88
CA MET A 345 11.25 5.83 -21.00
C MET A 345 11.61 4.34 -20.92
N THR A 346 11.16 3.65 -19.89
CA THR A 346 11.46 2.22 -19.70
C THR A 346 10.84 1.37 -20.80
N ALA A 347 9.63 1.68 -21.27
CA ALA A 347 9.02 0.99 -22.40
C ALA A 347 9.81 1.17 -23.68
N GLU A 348 10.38 2.35 -23.91
CA GLU A 348 11.22 2.63 -25.06
C GLU A 348 12.56 1.88 -24.98
N ILE A 349 13.21 1.88 -23.80
CA ILE A 349 14.48 1.16 -23.58
C ILE A 349 14.29 -0.34 -23.78
N VAL A 350 13.24 -0.93 -23.18
CA VAL A 350 12.95 -2.36 -23.28
C VAL A 350 12.61 -2.80 -24.73
N LYS A 351 12.09 -1.90 -25.56
CA LYS A 351 11.86 -2.21 -26.99
C LYS A 351 13.16 -2.30 -27.77
N GLN A 352 14.20 -1.59 -27.37
CA GLN A 352 15.48 -1.47 -28.09
C GLN A 352 16.50 -2.51 -27.65
N ALA A 353 16.37 -3.10 -26.46
CA ALA A 353 17.38 -3.96 -25.89
C ALA A 353 16.79 -5.27 -25.34
N ASN A 354 17.45 -6.37 -25.65
CA ASN A 354 17.14 -7.69 -25.07
C ASN A 354 17.88 -7.93 -23.75
N PHE A 355 19.02 -7.27 -23.58
CA PHE A 355 19.82 -7.30 -22.36
C PHE A 355 20.13 -5.86 -21.92
N ILE A 356 19.82 -5.53 -20.66
CA ILE A 356 20.04 -4.21 -20.08
C ILE A 356 20.92 -4.39 -18.84
N GLY A 357 22.16 -3.90 -18.91
CA GLY A 357 23.06 -3.81 -17.76
C GLY A 357 22.79 -2.52 -16.99
N VAL A 358 22.52 -2.60 -15.70
CA VAL A 358 22.26 -1.45 -14.83
C VAL A 358 23.18 -1.52 -13.62
N GLU A 359 23.78 -0.39 -13.23
CA GLU A 359 24.57 -0.33 -12.01
C GLU A 359 23.71 -0.45 -10.74
N THR A 360 24.29 -0.96 -9.68
CA THR A 360 23.61 -1.05 -8.39
C THR A 360 23.89 0.20 -7.54
N LEU A 361 22.89 1.07 -7.40
CA LEU A 361 22.99 2.30 -6.61
C LEU A 361 22.46 2.12 -5.18
N TYR A 362 23.26 2.51 -4.19
CA TYR A 362 22.84 2.55 -2.79
C TYR A 362 22.21 3.90 -2.44
N VAL A 363 21.03 4.16 -3.02
CA VAL A 363 20.31 5.45 -2.92
C VAL A 363 20.11 5.90 -1.48
N LYS A 364 19.82 5.00 -0.54
CA LYS A 364 19.68 5.34 0.89
C LYS A 364 20.93 5.98 1.49
N ASN A 365 22.11 5.54 1.08
CA ASN A 365 23.37 6.13 1.53
C ASN A 365 23.62 7.48 0.86
N MET A 366 23.31 7.59 -0.43
CA MET A 366 23.41 8.86 -1.17
C MET A 366 22.49 9.94 -0.60
N MET A 367 21.30 9.58 -0.13
CA MET A 367 20.34 10.50 0.49
C MET A 367 20.80 11.06 1.85
N LYS A 368 21.81 10.47 2.50
CA LYS A 368 22.43 11.05 3.71
C LYS A 368 23.21 12.32 3.39
N ASN A 369 23.64 12.50 2.16
CA ASN A 369 24.29 13.72 1.69
C ASN A 369 23.20 14.79 1.42
N HIS A 370 23.14 15.81 2.26
CA HIS A 370 22.14 16.88 2.18
C HIS A 370 22.13 17.65 0.85
N ARG A 371 23.29 17.75 0.18
CA ARG A 371 23.39 18.42 -1.13
C ARG A 371 22.74 17.62 -2.25
N LEU A 372 22.81 16.29 -2.16
CA LEU A 372 22.24 15.38 -3.18
C LEU A 372 20.80 14.97 -2.86
N ALA A 373 20.42 14.95 -1.59
CA ALA A 373 19.11 14.42 -1.15
C ALA A 373 17.91 15.07 -1.86
N TYR A 374 17.96 16.38 -2.08
CA TYR A 374 16.88 17.08 -2.79
C TYR A 374 16.81 16.67 -4.26
N ALA A 375 17.95 16.61 -4.94
CA ALA A 375 18.03 16.26 -6.36
C ALA A 375 17.65 14.78 -6.60
N LEU A 376 18.11 13.87 -5.74
CA LEU A 376 17.69 12.46 -5.75
C LEU A 376 16.18 12.32 -5.52
N GLY A 377 15.62 13.12 -4.58
CA GLY A 377 14.19 13.18 -4.32
C GLY A 377 13.38 13.82 -5.46
N ASP A 378 13.96 14.77 -6.23
CA ASP A 378 13.32 15.29 -7.44
C ASP A 378 13.36 14.27 -8.58
N ALA A 379 14.43 13.53 -8.72
CA ALA A 379 14.56 12.44 -9.66
C ALA A 379 13.82 11.16 -9.25
N ALA A 380 13.25 11.09 -8.02
CA ALA A 380 12.57 9.91 -7.48
C ALA A 380 13.37 8.59 -7.64
N MET A 381 14.69 8.66 -7.41
CA MET A 381 15.59 7.50 -7.59
C MET A 381 15.41 6.41 -6.52
N SER A 382 14.54 6.63 -5.53
CA SER A 382 14.26 5.69 -4.43
C SER A 382 12.96 4.89 -4.62
N ASP A 383 12.25 5.14 -5.70
CA ASP A 383 10.94 4.53 -5.98
C ASP A 383 11.10 3.23 -6.86
#